data_86ec34ca9b29edb054a349e0f9c233ee
#
_entry.id   86ec34ca9b29edb054a349e0f9c233ee
#
_cell.length_a   1.000
_cell.length_b   1.000
_cell.length_c   1.000
_cell.angle_alpha   90.00
_cell.angle_beta   90.00
_cell.angle_gamma   90.00
#
_symmetry.space_group_name_H-M   'P 1'
#
loop_
_entity.id
_entity.type
_entity.pdbx_description
1 polymer ?
#
loop_
_entity_poly.entity_id
_entity_poly.type
_entity_poly.pdbx_seq_one_letter_code
_entity_poly.pdbx_strand_id
1 'polypeptide(L)'
;MKVLVIDDNPVHLAAAKAQLKDHELTVAGSYDEGQGLLNANRDEDKFQQLLKERGLKQELGMSEENRKDLCQASDDSMVPFRYEAVLVDLLMPASAQSMGRNTRLVGQEMPVGIFLALFAATRGAKYVAVFTDSDHHSHPASACFDVFNMEGEGRPVPFIVASARVILANNRNWVAPFYKDDLSRRASYGDLFEDEKKEVRLITNAKNWA
;
A
#
# COMPACT_ATOMS: atom_id res chain seq x y z
N MET A 1 7.88 -9.46 -10.24
CA MET A 1 7.32 -8.11 -10.04
C MET A 1 8.02 -7.43 -8.87
N LYS A 2 8.01 -6.09 -8.85
CA LYS A 2 8.42 -5.31 -7.68
C LYS A 2 7.21 -5.11 -6.78
N VAL A 3 7.29 -5.67 -5.58
CA VAL A 3 6.17 -5.72 -4.63
C VAL A 3 6.53 -4.96 -3.35
N LEU A 4 5.64 -4.12 -2.87
CA LEU A 4 5.72 -3.48 -1.56
C LEU A 4 4.62 -4.06 -0.67
N VAL A 5 5.00 -4.53 0.52
CA VAL A 5 4.06 -4.96 1.58
C VAL A 5 4.19 -4.01 2.75
N ILE A 6 3.08 -3.43 3.18
CA ILE A 6 3.00 -2.50 4.32
C ILE A 6 2.08 -3.12 5.37
N ASP A 7 2.64 -3.48 6.52
CA ASP A 7 1.93 -4.18 7.58
C ASP A 7 2.72 -4.01 8.88
N ASP A 8 2.10 -3.60 9.96
CA ASP A 8 2.80 -3.40 11.24
C ASP A 8 3.01 -4.71 12.03
N ASN A 9 2.39 -5.78 11.56
CA ASN A 9 2.52 -7.08 12.20
C ASN A 9 3.77 -7.84 11.70
N PRO A 10 4.75 -8.10 12.56
CA PRO A 10 5.98 -8.79 12.17
C PRO A 10 5.74 -10.23 11.68
N VAL A 11 4.65 -10.89 12.11
CA VAL A 11 4.30 -12.23 11.65
C VAL A 11 3.83 -12.20 10.21
N HIS A 12 3.02 -11.20 9.84
CA HIS A 12 2.58 -10.97 8.46
C HIS A 12 3.77 -10.66 7.56
N LEU A 13 4.67 -9.77 7.99
CA LEU A 13 5.87 -9.44 7.21
C LEU A 13 6.80 -10.64 7.03
N ALA A 14 6.92 -11.50 8.03
CA ALA A 14 7.69 -12.74 7.91
C ALA A 14 7.05 -13.72 6.90
N ALA A 15 5.71 -13.83 6.93
CA ALA A 15 4.96 -14.64 5.97
C ALA A 15 5.09 -14.09 4.55
N ALA A 16 4.99 -12.77 4.36
CA ALA A 16 5.20 -12.12 3.07
C ALA A 16 6.59 -12.43 2.50
N LYS A 17 7.65 -12.30 3.31
CA LYS A 17 9.03 -12.65 2.90
C LYS A 17 9.19 -14.11 2.49
N ALA A 18 8.50 -15.02 3.18
CA ALA A 18 8.58 -16.45 2.86
C ALA A 18 7.82 -16.81 1.58
N GLN A 19 6.64 -16.18 1.38
CA GLN A 19 5.72 -16.54 0.30
C GLN A 19 5.99 -15.79 -1.00
N LEU A 20 6.51 -14.56 -0.92
CA LEU A 20 6.79 -13.69 -2.07
C LEU A 20 8.26 -13.72 -2.50
N LYS A 21 9.00 -14.78 -2.17
CA LYS A 21 10.44 -14.94 -2.45
C LYS A 21 10.79 -14.86 -3.94
N ASP A 22 9.85 -15.14 -4.84
CA ASP A 22 10.05 -15.10 -6.29
C ASP A 22 9.84 -13.69 -6.87
N HIS A 23 9.56 -12.70 -6.01
CA HIS A 23 9.37 -11.31 -6.36
C HIS A 23 10.48 -10.43 -5.77
N GLU A 24 10.71 -9.26 -6.35
CA GLU A 24 11.53 -8.21 -5.74
C GLU A 24 10.71 -7.54 -4.63
N LEU A 25 10.82 -8.07 -3.41
CA LEU A 25 10.01 -7.68 -2.27
C LEU A 25 10.68 -6.58 -1.45
N THR A 26 9.90 -5.54 -1.17
CA THR A 26 10.17 -4.54 -0.13
C THR A 26 9.08 -4.66 0.93
N VAL A 27 9.44 -4.53 2.21
CA VAL A 27 8.48 -4.52 3.31
C VAL A 27 8.61 -3.24 4.12
N ALA A 28 7.49 -2.77 4.67
CA ALA A 28 7.41 -1.64 5.59
C ALA A 28 6.61 -2.07 6.82
N GLY A 29 7.15 -1.79 8.02
CA GLY A 29 6.57 -2.17 9.30
C GLY A 29 5.74 -1.07 9.96
N SER A 30 5.41 -0.01 9.24
CA SER A 30 4.58 1.09 9.76
C SER A 30 3.99 1.94 8.65
N TYR A 31 2.98 2.73 9.02
CA TYR A 31 2.41 3.74 8.13
C TYR A 31 3.48 4.71 7.60
N ASP A 32 4.32 5.25 8.49
CA ASP A 32 5.34 6.25 8.12
C ASP A 32 6.39 5.68 7.16
N GLU A 33 6.85 4.46 7.42
CA GLU A 33 7.78 3.77 6.53
C GLU A 33 7.14 3.51 5.16
N GLY A 34 5.90 3.00 5.14
CA GLY A 34 5.13 2.81 3.91
C GLY A 34 4.95 4.10 3.13
N GLN A 35 4.55 5.17 3.79
CA GLN A 35 4.42 6.49 3.17
C GLN A 35 5.75 7.00 2.60
N GLY A 36 6.86 6.82 3.34
CA GLY A 36 8.20 7.19 2.88
C GLY A 36 8.58 6.45 1.61
N LEU A 37 8.35 5.15 1.55
CA LEU A 37 8.63 4.31 0.37
C LEU A 37 7.75 4.67 -0.83
N LEU A 38 6.48 4.99 -0.60
CA LEU A 38 5.57 5.45 -1.66
C LEU A 38 5.93 6.85 -2.18
N ASN A 39 6.53 7.70 -1.34
CA ASN A 39 7.02 9.03 -1.72
C ASN A 39 8.40 9.02 -2.38
N ALA A 40 9.17 7.93 -2.26
CA ALA A 40 10.53 7.82 -2.79
C ALA A 40 10.55 7.67 -4.33
N ASN A 41 9.97 8.65 -5.02
CA ASN A 41 9.89 8.70 -6.47
C ASN A 41 10.59 9.93 -7.07
N ARG A 42 11.41 10.63 -6.28
CA ARG A 42 12.26 11.72 -6.73
C ARG A 42 13.73 11.31 -6.65
N ASP A 43 14.44 11.52 -7.72
CA ASP A 43 15.90 11.45 -7.74
C ASP A 43 16.44 12.72 -7.04
N GLU A 44 16.84 12.56 -5.78
CA GLU A 44 17.26 13.68 -4.95
C GLU A 44 18.54 14.32 -5.46
N ASP A 45 19.50 13.56 -5.98
CA ASP A 45 20.74 14.07 -6.54
C ASP A 45 20.46 14.93 -7.77
N LYS A 46 19.62 14.44 -8.67
CA LYS A 46 19.15 15.19 -9.84
C LYS A 46 18.39 16.45 -9.42
N PHE A 47 17.54 16.35 -8.40
CA PHE A 47 16.80 17.51 -7.89
C PHE A 47 17.75 18.60 -7.37
N GLN A 48 18.70 18.23 -6.52
CA GLN A 48 19.70 19.16 -5.99
C GLN A 48 20.56 19.78 -7.10
N GLN A 49 20.91 19.00 -8.13
CA GLN A 49 21.59 19.52 -9.30
C GLN A 49 20.75 20.58 -10.02
N LEU A 50 19.46 20.30 -10.28
CA LEU A 50 18.53 21.22 -10.93
C LEU A 50 18.34 22.52 -10.12
N LEU A 51 18.25 22.42 -8.79
CA LEU A 51 18.18 23.60 -7.93
C LEU A 51 19.42 24.49 -8.09
N LYS A 52 20.61 23.88 -8.11
CA LYS A 52 21.86 24.60 -8.27
C LYS A 52 21.98 25.26 -9.66
N GLU A 53 21.62 24.53 -10.72
CA GLU A 53 21.62 25.02 -12.09
C GLU A 53 20.68 26.22 -12.31
N ARG A 54 19.50 26.18 -11.65
CA ARG A 54 18.48 27.23 -11.74
C ARG A 54 18.67 28.36 -10.71
N GLY A 55 19.67 28.24 -9.83
CA GLY A 55 19.90 29.20 -8.74
C GLY A 55 18.78 29.27 -7.70
N LEU A 56 18.02 28.20 -7.55
CA LEU A 56 16.87 28.13 -6.64
C LEU A 56 17.30 27.72 -5.23
N LYS A 57 16.69 28.35 -4.24
CA LYS A 57 16.81 27.94 -2.83
C LYS A 57 15.42 27.68 -2.26
N GLN A 58 15.32 26.65 -1.42
CA GLN A 58 14.08 26.36 -0.70
C GLN A 58 13.98 27.28 0.53
N GLU A 59 13.37 28.44 0.36
CA GLU A 59 13.21 29.43 1.44
C GLU A 59 11.72 29.75 1.66
N LEU A 60 11.35 30.05 2.90
CA LEU A 60 10.03 30.58 3.21
C LEU A 60 9.90 32.00 2.60
N GLY A 61 8.84 32.23 1.85
CA GLY A 61 8.59 33.56 1.27
C GLY A 61 9.10 33.75 -0.18
N MET A 62 9.43 32.67 -0.87
CA MET A 62 9.79 32.72 -2.31
C MET A 62 8.73 33.44 -3.15
N SER A 63 9.18 34.12 -4.19
CA SER A 63 8.31 34.64 -5.23
C SER A 63 7.50 33.53 -5.91
N GLU A 64 6.39 33.90 -6.54
CA GLU A 64 5.55 32.92 -7.25
C GLU A 64 6.32 32.26 -8.42
N GLU A 65 7.16 33.00 -9.08
CA GLU A 65 8.03 32.54 -10.17
C GLU A 65 9.00 31.47 -9.66
N ASN A 66 9.77 31.77 -8.61
CA ASN A 66 10.68 30.79 -7.99
C ASN A 66 9.96 29.54 -7.48
N ARG A 67 8.70 29.67 -7.03
CA ARG A 67 7.89 28.52 -6.64
C ARG A 67 7.51 27.65 -7.84
N LYS A 68 7.16 28.25 -8.97
CA LYS A 68 6.88 27.50 -10.20
C LYS A 68 8.13 26.78 -10.70
N ASP A 69 9.28 27.45 -10.69
CA ASP A 69 10.54 26.84 -11.10
C ASP A 69 10.97 25.72 -10.16
N LEU A 70 10.69 25.85 -8.87
CA LEU A 70 10.93 24.79 -7.88
C LEU A 70 10.02 23.57 -8.13
N CYS A 71 8.74 23.79 -8.40
CA CYS A 71 7.83 22.72 -8.79
C CYS A 71 8.30 22.02 -10.06
N GLN A 72 8.71 22.80 -11.08
CA GLN A 72 9.23 22.23 -12.32
C GLN A 72 10.51 21.44 -12.10
N ALA A 73 11.44 21.90 -11.26
CA ALA A 73 12.65 21.15 -10.91
C ALA A 73 12.31 19.83 -10.18
N SER A 74 11.29 19.86 -9.31
CA SER A 74 10.77 18.66 -8.67
C SER A 74 10.21 17.68 -9.69
N ASP A 75 9.37 18.14 -10.61
CA ASP A 75 8.77 17.29 -11.64
C ASP A 75 9.83 16.70 -12.58
N ASP A 76 10.81 17.50 -13.00
CA ASP A 76 11.92 17.07 -13.87
C ASP A 76 12.84 16.03 -13.19
N SER A 77 12.84 15.97 -11.86
CA SER A 77 13.60 15.00 -11.07
C SER A 77 12.81 13.75 -10.68
N MET A 78 11.53 13.69 -11.04
CA MET A 78 10.72 12.50 -10.75
C MET A 78 11.22 11.29 -11.51
N VAL A 79 11.22 10.15 -10.83
CA VAL A 79 11.49 8.83 -11.41
C VAL A 79 10.18 8.03 -11.46
N PRO A 80 10.05 7.09 -12.40
CA PRO A 80 8.89 6.21 -12.46
C PRO A 80 8.65 5.50 -11.12
N PHE A 81 7.39 5.38 -10.73
CA PHE A 81 7.02 4.64 -9.54
C PHE A 81 7.51 3.20 -9.63
N ARG A 82 8.24 2.75 -8.61
CA ARG A 82 9.02 1.52 -8.72
C ARG A 82 8.26 0.24 -8.41
N TYR A 83 7.13 0.32 -7.69
CA TYR A 83 6.37 -0.86 -7.30
C TYR A 83 5.23 -1.14 -8.28
N GLU A 84 5.18 -2.35 -8.78
CA GLU A 84 4.08 -2.80 -9.64
C GLU A 84 2.86 -3.21 -8.82
N ALA A 85 3.10 -3.80 -7.64
CA ALA A 85 2.06 -4.20 -6.71
C ALA A 85 2.34 -3.63 -5.31
N VAL A 86 1.29 -3.19 -4.64
CA VAL A 86 1.34 -2.69 -3.25
C VAL A 86 0.27 -3.37 -2.43
N LEU A 87 0.68 -4.05 -1.38
CA LEU A 87 -0.17 -4.76 -0.44
C LEU A 87 -0.13 -4.01 0.89
N VAL A 88 -1.28 -3.63 1.41
CA VAL A 88 -1.37 -2.76 2.58
C VAL A 88 -2.33 -3.35 3.59
N ASP A 89 -1.90 -3.50 4.83
CA ASP A 89 -2.83 -3.76 5.93
C ASP A 89 -3.76 -2.55 6.12
N LEU A 90 -5.04 -2.84 6.35
CA LEU A 90 -6.06 -1.82 6.61
C LEU A 90 -5.80 -1.07 7.91
N LEU A 91 -5.55 -1.83 8.99
CA LEU A 91 -5.51 -1.33 10.35
C LEU A 91 -4.07 -1.25 10.84
N MET A 92 -3.56 -0.04 10.95
CA MET A 92 -2.21 0.21 11.49
C MET A 92 -2.25 1.30 12.54
N PRO A 93 -1.29 1.31 13.48
CA PRO A 93 -1.19 2.38 14.47
C PRO A 93 -1.08 3.75 13.84
N ALA A 94 -1.87 4.69 14.33
CA ALA A 94 -1.81 6.08 13.88
C ALA A 94 -0.44 6.69 14.21
N SER A 95 0.17 7.33 13.21
CA SER A 95 1.50 7.90 13.29
C SER A 95 1.54 9.22 14.04
N ALA A 96 2.51 9.38 14.94
CA ALA A 96 2.82 10.66 15.56
C ALA A 96 3.35 11.70 14.56
N GLN A 97 4.06 11.25 13.51
CA GLN A 97 4.62 12.13 12.49
C GLN A 97 3.51 12.73 11.61
N SER A 98 2.55 11.91 11.18
CA SER A 98 1.45 12.35 10.31
C SER A 98 0.36 13.10 11.06
N MET A 99 0.09 12.76 12.33
CA MET A 99 -1.02 13.32 13.11
C MET A 99 -0.62 14.41 14.10
N GLY A 100 0.68 14.64 14.29
CA GLY A 100 1.21 15.61 15.24
C GLY A 100 1.21 15.10 16.69
N ARG A 101 1.95 15.83 17.54
CA ARG A 101 2.28 15.35 18.90
C ARG A 101 1.13 15.32 19.90
N ASN A 102 0.04 16.04 19.63
CA ASN A 102 -1.04 16.25 20.63
C ASN A 102 -2.32 15.46 20.33
N THR A 103 -2.28 14.49 19.43
CA THR A 103 -3.47 13.71 19.12
C THR A 103 -3.60 12.48 20.02
N ARG A 104 -4.81 12.28 20.55
CA ARG A 104 -5.14 11.11 21.36
C ARG A 104 -5.18 9.81 20.56
N LEU A 105 -5.12 9.90 19.24
CA LEU A 105 -5.22 8.75 18.34
C LEU A 105 -3.85 8.15 18.00
N VAL A 106 -2.74 8.82 18.34
CA VAL A 106 -1.40 8.29 18.09
C VAL A 106 -1.23 6.93 18.76
N GLY A 107 -0.78 5.95 17.99
CA GLY A 107 -0.60 4.57 18.44
C GLY A 107 -1.88 3.73 18.53
N GLN A 108 -3.06 4.31 18.25
CA GLN A 108 -4.29 3.52 18.12
C GLN A 108 -4.40 2.95 16.72
N GLU A 109 -4.93 1.75 16.61
CA GLU A 109 -5.28 1.15 15.32
C GLU A 109 -6.32 1.98 14.59
N MET A 110 -5.99 2.38 13.38
CA MET A 110 -6.81 3.22 12.54
C MET A 110 -6.82 2.65 11.11
N PRO A 111 -7.90 2.82 10.35
CA PRO A 111 -7.98 2.33 8.97
C PRO A 111 -7.15 3.20 8.00
N VAL A 112 -5.89 3.43 8.36
CA VAL A 112 -4.98 4.32 7.61
C VAL A 112 -4.44 3.67 6.35
N GLY A 113 -4.46 2.35 6.26
CA GLY A 113 -3.99 1.63 5.08
C GLY A 113 -4.73 1.97 3.80
N ILE A 114 -6.01 2.35 3.91
CA ILE A 114 -6.79 2.79 2.74
C ILE A 114 -6.16 4.02 2.07
N PHE A 115 -5.58 4.94 2.85
CA PHE A 115 -4.95 6.15 2.32
C PHE A 115 -3.62 5.83 1.64
N LEU A 116 -2.84 4.89 2.16
CA LEU A 116 -1.62 4.40 1.50
C LEU A 116 -1.96 3.69 0.19
N ALA A 117 -3.03 2.91 0.16
CA ALA A 117 -3.50 2.22 -1.04
C ALA A 117 -3.92 3.20 -2.13
N LEU A 118 -4.74 4.20 -1.79
CA LEU A 118 -5.12 5.26 -2.71
C LEU A 118 -3.91 6.04 -3.22
N PHE A 119 -2.97 6.31 -2.34
CA PHE A 119 -1.73 6.99 -2.69
C PHE A 119 -0.88 6.14 -3.64
N ALA A 120 -0.70 4.85 -3.38
CA ALA A 120 -0.01 3.93 -4.27
C ALA A 120 -0.65 3.88 -5.67
N ALA A 121 -1.99 3.83 -5.73
CA ALA A 121 -2.73 3.84 -6.99
C ALA A 121 -2.47 5.13 -7.80
N THR A 122 -2.50 6.30 -7.13
CA THR A 122 -2.22 7.59 -7.80
C THR A 122 -0.76 7.76 -8.21
N ARG A 123 0.16 7.03 -7.57
CA ARG A 123 1.59 7.02 -7.93
C ARG A 123 1.92 6.12 -9.11
N GLY A 124 1.02 5.25 -9.54
CA GLY A 124 1.19 4.40 -10.71
C GLY A 124 1.42 2.92 -10.39
N ALA A 125 1.11 2.46 -9.19
CA ALA A 125 0.97 1.02 -8.94
C ALA A 125 -0.06 0.43 -9.91
N LYS A 126 0.23 -0.75 -10.44
CA LYS A 126 -0.72 -1.46 -11.31
C LYS A 126 -1.76 -2.23 -10.50
N TYR A 127 -1.32 -2.77 -9.37
CA TYR A 127 -2.11 -3.62 -8.49
C TYR A 127 -1.99 -3.13 -7.06
N VAL A 128 -3.12 -2.98 -6.39
CA VAL A 128 -3.18 -2.55 -4.99
C VAL A 128 -4.15 -3.44 -4.26
N ALA A 129 -3.74 -4.04 -3.15
CA ALA A 129 -4.62 -4.76 -2.27
C ALA A 129 -4.61 -4.13 -0.88
N VAL A 130 -5.79 -3.85 -0.33
CA VAL A 130 -5.95 -3.57 1.10
C VAL A 130 -6.53 -4.82 1.73
N PHE A 131 -5.88 -5.30 2.76
CA PHE A 131 -6.29 -6.51 3.45
C PHE A 131 -6.35 -6.27 4.96
N THR A 132 -7.07 -7.11 5.67
CA THR A 132 -7.12 -7.12 7.12
C THR A 132 -7.52 -8.50 7.63
N ASP A 133 -6.93 -8.92 8.73
CA ASP A 133 -7.35 -10.11 9.47
C ASP A 133 -8.57 -9.87 10.36
N SER A 134 -8.97 -8.60 10.52
CA SER A 134 -10.13 -8.22 11.31
C SER A 134 -11.41 -8.80 10.74
N ASP A 135 -12.22 -9.38 11.64
CA ASP A 135 -13.57 -9.79 11.33
C ASP A 135 -14.40 -8.58 10.88
N HIS A 136 -15.19 -8.78 9.83
CA HIS A 136 -16.09 -7.76 9.31
C HIS A 136 -17.15 -7.31 10.34
N HIS A 137 -17.40 -8.12 11.38
CA HIS A 137 -18.27 -7.75 12.50
C HIS A 137 -17.53 -7.01 13.63
N SER A 138 -16.22 -7.12 13.70
CA SER A 138 -15.43 -6.53 14.79
C SER A 138 -14.96 -5.11 14.54
N HIS A 139 -14.82 -4.71 13.27
CA HIS A 139 -14.36 -3.37 12.92
C HIS A 139 -15.16 -2.77 11.76
N PRO A 140 -15.72 -1.55 11.92
CA PRO A 140 -16.58 -0.93 10.88
C PRO A 140 -15.91 -0.78 9.52
N ALA A 141 -14.62 -0.48 9.48
CA ALA A 141 -13.89 -0.35 8.22
C ALA A 141 -13.75 -1.70 7.49
N SER A 142 -13.56 -2.80 8.23
CA SER A 142 -13.55 -4.15 7.65
C SER A 142 -14.93 -4.53 7.10
N ALA A 143 -16.01 -4.16 7.81
CA ALA A 143 -17.38 -4.38 7.36
C ALA A 143 -17.68 -3.66 6.02
N CYS A 144 -17.10 -2.48 5.80
CA CYS A 144 -17.27 -1.74 4.54
C CYS A 144 -16.72 -2.51 3.33
N PHE A 145 -15.80 -3.46 3.52
CA PHE A 145 -15.27 -4.26 2.41
C PHE A 145 -16.29 -5.21 1.80
N ASP A 146 -17.32 -5.59 2.56
CA ASP A 146 -18.38 -6.49 2.09
C ASP A 146 -19.14 -5.94 0.88
N VAL A 147 -19.21 -4.60 0.74
CA VAL A 147 -19.81 -3.94 -0.43
C VAL A 147 -19.03 -4.23 -1.73
N PHE A 148 -17.74 -4.52 -1.59
CA PHE A 148 -16.84 -4.82 -2.72
C PHE A 148 -16.68 -6.34 -2.98
N ASN A 149 -17.43 -7.17 -2.27
CA ASN A 149 -17.41 -8.62 -2.45
C ASN A 149 -18.64 -9.07 -3.25
N MET A 150 -18.48 -10.09 -4.08
CA MET A 150 -19.62 -10.69 -4.77
C MET A 150 -20.52 -11.42 -3.77
N GLU A 151 -21.83 -11.17 -3.85
CA GLU A 151 -22.80 -11.88 -3.02
C GLU A 151 -22.65 -13.41 -3.16
N GLY A 152 -22.52 -14.09 -2.02
CA GLY A 152 -22.48 -15.54 -1.92
C GLY A 152 -21.18 -16.24 -2.24
N GLU A 153 -20.19 -15.56 -2.86
CA GLU A 153 -18.93 -16.19 -3.25
C GLU A 153 -17.73 -15.81 -2.34
N GLY A 154 -17.88 -14.79 -1.50
CA GLY A 154 -16.79 -14.32 -0.63
C GLY A 154 -15.56 -13.83 -1.37
N ARG A 155 -15.68 -13.52 -2.65
CA ARG A 155 -14.57 -13.05 -3.48
C ARG A 155 -14.54 -11.53 -3.55
N PRO A 156 -13.38 -10.90 -3.35
CA PRO A 156 -13.27 -9.49 -3.56
C PRO A 156 -13.38 -9.18 -5.07
N VAL A 157 -14.15 -8.13 -5.37
CA VAL A 157 -14.34 -7.66 -6.75
C VAL A 157 -13.33 -6.54 -7.00
N PRO A 158 -12.43 -6.70 -7.98
CA PRO A 158 -11.50 -5.63 -8.35
C PRO A 158 -12.24 -4.42 -8.91
N PHE A 159 -11.79 -3.23 -8.52
CA PHE A 159 -12.25 -1.96 -9.08
C PHE A 159 -11.07 -1.07 -9.47
N ILE A 160 -11.32 -0.03 -10.22
CA ILE A 160 -10.25 0.84 -10.75
C ILE A 160 -10.18 2.14 -9.95
N VAL A 161 -8.97 2.46 -9.49
CA VAL A 161 -8.62 3.78 -8.92
C VAL A 161 -7.45 4.32 -9.73
N ALA A 162 -7.62 5.47 -10.36
CA ALA A 162 -6.69 5.97 -11.37
C ALA A 162 -6.47 4.90 -12.46
N SER A 163 -5.25 4.35 -12.58
CA SER A 163 -4.95 3.23 -13.49
C SER A 163 -4.72 1.91 -12.75
N ALA A 164 -4.80 1.91 -11.43
CA ALA A 164 -4.58 0.73 -10.62
C ALA A 164 -5.83 -0.12 -10.48
N ARG A 165 -5.64 -1.43 -10.45
CA ARG A 165 -6.65 -2.38 -10.02
C ARG A 165 -6.55 -2.56 -8.52
N VAL A 166 -7.64 -2.31 -7.82
CA VAL A 166 -7.68 -2.29 -6.36
C VAL A 166 -8.61 -3.39 -5.87
N ILE A 167 -8.19 -4.06 -4.80
CA ILE A 167 -8.95 -5.10 -4.12
C ILE A 167 -9.00 -4.79 -2.64
N LEU A 168 -10.15 -5.05 -2.03
CA LEU A 168 -10.34 -4.99 -0.59
C LEU A 168 -10.66 -6.38 -0.08
N ALA A 169 -9.83 -6.91 0.84
CA ALA A 169 -9.96 -8.25 1.38
C ALA A 169 -10.00 -8.24 2.91
N ASN A 170 -10.95 -8.94 3.50
CA ASN A 170 -11.05 -9.14 4.95
C ASN A 170 -10.95 -10.63 5.28
N ASN A 171 -11.18 -11.03 6.52
CA ASN A 171 -11.07 -12.41 6.98
C ASN A 171 -12.04 -13.41 6.30
N ARG A 172 -12.98 -12.95 5.50
CA ARG A 172 -13.85 -13.81 4.69
C ARG A 172 -13.16 -14.36 3.45
N ASN A 173 -12.24 -13.59 2.89
CA ASN A 173 -11.58 -13.89 1.62
C ASN A 173 -10.06 -13.83 1.68
N TRP A 174 -9.52 -13.48 2.85
CA TRP A 174 -8.10 -13.49 3.14
C TRP A 174 -7.87 -14.09 4.52
N VAL A 175 -6.94 -15.04 4.66
CA VAL A 175 -6.68 -15.77 5.90
C VAL A 175 -5.40 -15.27 6.55
N ALA A 176 -5.51 -14.74 7.77
CA ALA A 176 -4.38 -14.19 8.51
C ALA A 176 -3.41 -15.26 9.03
N PRO A 177 -2.09 -15.02 9.05
CA PRO A 177 -1.08 -15.99 9.48
C PRO A 177 -1.11 -16.38 10.96
N PHE A 178 -2.01 -15.85 11.74
CA PHE A 178 -2.01 -15.98 13.21
C PHE A 178 -2.43 -17.30 13.77
N TYR A 179 -3.17 -18.06 13.03
CA TYR A 179 -3.73 -19.29 13.58
C TYR A 179 -2.69 -20.39 13.50
N LYS A 180 -1.75 -20.39 14.48
CA LYS A 180 -0.65 -21.37 14.56
C LYS A 180 -1.12 -22.81 14.60
N ASP A 181 -2.32 -23.04 15.15
CA ASP A 181 -2.89 -24.36 15.40
C ASP A 181 -3.88 -24.82 14.32
N ASP A 182 -4.31 -23.92 13.45
CA ASP A 182 -5.20 -24.24 12.34
C ASP A 182 -4.53 -23.97 11.00
N LEU A 183 -3.94 -25.02 10.44
CA LEU A 183 -3.26 -24.95 9.16
C LEU A 183 -4.17 -24.52 7.99
N SER A 184 -5.50 -24.65 8.15
CA SER A 184 -6.47 -24.19 7.17
C SER A 184 -6.66 -22.67 7.16
N ARG A 185 -6.20 -22.00 8.21
CA ARG A 185 -6.33 -20.55 8.42
C ARG A 185 -4.98 -19.82 8.37
N ARG A 186 -3.98 -20.38 7.74
CA ARG A 186 -2.73 -19.64 7.52
C ARG A 186 -2.94 -18.63 6.41
N ALA A 187 -2.71 -17.38 6.71
CA ALA A 187 -2.65 -16.37 5.69
C ALA A 187 -1.63 -16.77 4.66
N SER A 188 -2.05 -16.72 3.49
CA SER A 188 -1.22 -16.96 2.36
C SER A 188 -1.16 -15.66 1.54
N TYR A 189 -0.09 -14.90 1.71
CA TYR A 189 0.25 -13.93 0.68
C TYR A 189 0.44 -14.64 -0.67
N GLY A 190 0.77 -15.94 -0.67
CA GLY A 190 0.75 -16.80 -1.82
C GLY A 190 -0.65 -16.89 -2.45
N ASP A 191 -1.71 -16.99 -1.64
CA ASP A 191 -3.09 -16.98 -2.14
C ASP A 191 -3.46 -15.65 -2.82
N LEU A 192 -2.79 -14.57 -2.47
CA LEU A 192 -2.88 -13.30 -3.19
C LEU A 192 -2.16 -13.36 -4.55
N PHE A 193 -1.28 -14.33 -4.76
CA PHE A 193 -0.40 -14.45 -5.92
C PHE A 193 -0.49 -15.80 -6.65
N GLU A 194 -1.20 -16.79 -6.08
CA GLU A 194 -1.16 -18.15 -6.64
C GLU A 194 -2.13 -18.48 -7.78
N ASP A 195 -1.71 -19.50 -8.44
CA ASP A 195 -1.98 -20.12 -9.71
C ASP A 195 -3.41 -20.67 -9.96
N GLU A 196 -3.69 -20.92 -11.23
CA GLU A 196 -4.94 -21.19 -11.96
C GLU A 196 -5.93 -22.23 -11.43
N LYS A 197 -5.64 -22.91 -10.32
CA LYS A 197 -6.50 -24.01 -9.85
C LYS A 197 -7.31 -23.70 -8.59
N LYS A 198 -7.03 -22.58 -7.92
CA LYS A 198 -7.83 -22.14 -6.77
C LYS A 198 -8.54 -20.82 -7.09
N GLU A 199 -9.77 -20.74 -6.80
CA GLU A 199 -10.70 -19.70 -7.26
C GLU A 199 -10.51 -18.31 -6.65
N VAL A 200 -9.49 -18.09 -5.81
CA VAL A 200 -9.20 -16.78 -5.20
C VAL A 200 -7.78 -16.36 -5.55
N ARG A 201 -7.66 -15.44 -6.48
CA ARG A 201 -6.38 -14.98 -6.97
C ARG A 201 -6.35 -13.51 -7.16
N LEU A 202 -5.69 -12.86 -6.24
CA LEU A 202 -5.78 -11.44 -6.14
C LEU A 202 -4.77 -10.68 -7.01
N ILE A 203 -3.57 -11.20 -7.27
CA ILE A 203 -2.54 -10.40 -7.94
C ILE A 203 -1.88 -11.05 -9.15
N THR A 204 -1.71 -12.36 -9.22
CA THR A 204 -0.88 -12.97 -10.26
C THR A 204 -1.53 -13.15 -11.60
N ASN A 205 -2.82 -13.19 -11.68
CA ASN A 205 -3.45 -13.36 -12.98
C ASN A 205 -4.04 -12.03 -13.45
N ALA A 206 -3.23 -11.25 -14.17
CA ALA A 206 -3.68 -10.02 -14.84
C ALA A 206 -4.93 -10.27 -15.70
N LYS A 207 -5.16 -11.50 -16.16
CA LYS A 207 -6.37 -11.90 -16.87
C LYS A 207 -7.60 -11.93 -15.97
N ASN A 208 -7.45 -12.24 -14.68
CA ASN A 208 -8.55 -12.23 -13.71
C ASN A 208 -8.85 -10.83 -13.18
N TRP A 209 -8.01 -9.85 -13.52
CA TRP A 209 -8.19 -8.44 -13.21
C TRP A 209 -8.70 -7.66 -14.43
N ALA A 210 -8.97 -8.32 -15.55
CA ALA A 210 -9.42 -7.70 -16.80
C ALA A 210 -10.95 -7.57 -16.87
#